data_7a17bd72766a0d16c7e0a4dd6e056578
#
_entry.id   7a17bd72766a0d16c7e0a4dd6e056578
#
_cell.length_a   1.000
_cell.length_b   1.000
_cell.length_c   1.000
_cell.angle_alpha   90.00
_cell.angle_beta   90.00
_cell.angle_gamma   90.00
#
_symmetry.space_group_name_H-M   'P 1'
#
loop_
_entity.id
_entity.type
_entity.pdbx_description
1 polymer ?
#
loop_
_entity_poly.entity_id
_entity_poly.type
_entity_poly.pdbx_seq_one_letter_code
_entity_poly.pdbx_strand_id
1 'polypeptide(L)'
;EEMDHCRASLNRVGWRVDYVVSHEAPAALAEGLCRERGREYRGDRLQRFLAELDDRLGYRAWFFGHYHGDEWRDDRHRLVYRDIVPIESAAPGSQF
;
A
#
# COMPACT_ATOMS: atom_id res chain seq x y z
N GLU A 1 -5.45 1.83 -20.96
CA GLU A 1 -4.77 2.67 -19.98
C GLU A 1 -4.03 1.80 -18.97
N GLU A 2 -3.08 2.38 -18.26
CA GLU A 2 -2.22 1.60 -17.34
C GLU A 2 -3.00 0.92 -16.22
N MET A 3 -4.02 1.59 -15.68
CA MET A 3 -4.83 1.00 -14.61
C MET A 3 -5.62 -0.19 -15.10
N ASP A 4 -6.15 -0.13 -16.30
CA ASP A 4 -6.85 -1.26 -16.91
C ASP A 4 -5.91 -2.40 -17.22
N HIS A 5 -4.70 -2.09 -17.65
CA HIS A 5 -3.67 -3.10 -17.88
C HIS A 5 -3.31 -3.81 -16.56
N CYS A 6 -3.19 -3.04 -15.47
CA CYS A 6 -2.92 -3.61 -14.16
C CYS A 6 -4.04 -4.56 -13.73
N ARG A 7 -5.31 -4.14 -13.90
CA ARG A 7 -6.45 -5.00 -13.56
C ARG A 7 -6.45 -6.28 -14.38
N ALA A 8 -6.14 -6.19 -15.67
CA ALA A 8 -6.07 -7.37 -16.53
C ALA A 8 -4.97 -8.33 -16.07
N SER A 9 -3.81 -7.80 -15.66
CA SER A 9 -2.72 -8.62 -15.16
C SER A 9 -3.11 -9.32 -13.85
N LEU A 10 -3.80 -8.61 -12.98
CA LEU A 10 -4.26 -9.18 -11.71
C LEU A 10 -5.32 -10.25 -11.91
N ASN A 11 -6.17 -10.10 -12.92
CA ASN A 11 -7.14 -11.14 -13.27
C ASN A 11 -6.45 -12.47 -13.59
N ARG A 12 -5.26 -12.42 -14.21
CA ARG A 12 -4.54 -13.65 -14.57
C ARG A 12 -4.02 -14.41 -13.34
N VAL A 13 -3.79 -13.72 -12.23
CA VAL A 13 -3.29 -14.35 -11.01
C VAL A 13 -4.36 -14.43 -9.93
N GLY A 14 -5.63 -14.24 -10.30
CA GLY A 14 -6.75 -14.39 -9.38
C GLY A 14 -6.78 -13.34 -8.27
N TRP A 15 -6.20 -12.18 -8.51
CA TRP A 15 -6.13 -11.07 -7.54
C TRP A 15 -5.41 -11.47 -6.24
N ARG A 16 -4.39 -12.29 -6.37
CA ARG A 16 -3.56 -12.72 -5.23
C ARG A 16 -2.10 -12.47 -5.55
N VAL A 17 -1.42 -11.77 -4.65
CA VAL A 17 0.02 -11.52 -4.72
C VAL A 17 0.59 -11.68 -3.32
N ASP A 18 1.89 -11.88 -3.21
CA ASP A 18 2.49 -12.01 -1.89
C ASP A 18 2.67 -10.65 -1.23
N TYR A 19 3.21 -9.70 -1.96
CA TYR A 19 3.52 -8.37 -1.43
C TYR A 19 3.19 -7.30 -2.46
N VAL A 20 2.86 -6.10 -1.96
CA VAL A 20 2.64 -4.92 -2.80
C VAL A 20 3.67 -3.87 -2.42
N VAL A 21 4.26 -3.23 -3.43
CA VAL A 21 5.15 -2.10 -3.24
C VAL A 21 4.65 -0.97 -4.12
N SER A 22 4.37 0.17 -3.54
CA SER A 22 3.93 1.35 -4.29
C SER A 22 4.59 2.59 -3.73
N HIS A 23 4.73 3.64 -4.56
CA HIS A 23 5.23 4.92 -4.05
C HIS A 23 4.14 5.60 -3.24
N GLU A 24 2.94 5.68 -3.78
CA GLU A 24 1.81 6.33 -3.13
C GLU A 24 1.00 5.35 -2.29
N ALA A 25 0.16 5.86 -1.42
CA ALA A 25 -0.67 5.06 -0.52
C ALA A 25 -2.10 4.95 -1.04
N PRO A 26 -2.82 3.86 -0.66
CA PRO A 26 -4.27 3.84 -0.83
C PRO A 26 -4.94 5.04 -0.16
N ALA A 27 -6.07 5.48 -0.71
CA ALA A 27 -6.70 6.75 -0.33
C ALA A 27 -6.91 6.91 1.18
N ALA A 28 -7.43 5.91 1.87
CA ALA A 28 -7.70 6.04 3.30
C ALA A 28 -6.43 6.24 4.12
N LEU A 29 -5.34 5.56 3.75
CA LEU A 29 -4.06 5.73 4.43
C LEU A 29 -3.47 7.10 4.15
N ALA A 30 -3.56 7.56 2.90
CA ALA A 30 -3.10 8.90 2.53
C ALA A 30 -3.85 9.97 3.31
N GLU A 31 -5.16 9.84 3.42
CA GLU A 31 -5.99 10.77 4.18
C GLU A 31 -5.59 10.81 5.65
N GLY A 32 -5.40 9.64 6.26
CA GLY A 32 -5.00 9.54 7.66
C GLY A 32 -3.65 10.18 7.92
N LEU A 33 -2.68 9.94 7.04
CA LEU A 33 -1.35 10.53 7.16
C LEU A 33 -1.38 12.04 7.02
N CYS A 34 -2.16 12.57 6.08
CA CYS A 34 -2.33 14.01 5.93
C CYS A 34 -2.93 14.63 7.18
N ARG A 35 -3.96 13.99 7.74
CA ARG A 35 -4.61 14.47 8.96
C ARG A 35 -3.63 14.53 10.12
N GLU A 36 -2.84 13.48 10.32
CA GLU A 36 -1.86 13.42 11.40
C GLU A 36 -0.81 14.52 11.29
N ARG A 37 -0.51 14.95 10.07
CA ARG A 37 0.55 15.94 9.80
C ARG A 37 0.01 17.34 9.58
N GLY A 38 -1.26 17.56 9.85
CA GLY A 38 -1.89 18.86 9.69
C GLY A 38 -1.92 19.35 8.24
N ARG A 39 -1.95 18.43 7.29
CA ARG A 39 -1.97 18.74 5.87
C ARG A 39 -3.36 18.51 5.29
N GLU A 40 -3.73 19.34 4.31
CA GLU A 40 -4.96 19.14 3.58
C GLU A 40 -4.85 17.89 2.69
N TYR A 41 -5.83 17.02 2.78
CA TYR A 41 -5.90 15.85 1.92
C TYR A 41 -6.60 16.21 0.62
N ARG A 42 -5.96 15.89 -0.48
CA ARG A 42 -6.54 16.03 -1.81
C ARG A 42 -6.42 14.69 -2.50
N GLY A 43 -7.50 13.93 -2.48
CA GLY A 43 -7.50 12.63 -3.12
C GLY A 43 -7.25 12.74 -4.60
N ASP A 44 -6.54 11.78 -5.16
CA ASP A 44 -6.31 11.73 -6.59
C ASP A 44 -6.72 10.35 -7.14
N ARG A 45 -6.64 10.25 -8.47
CA ARG A 45 -7.08 9.06 -9.17
C ARG A 45 -6.24 7.84 -8.82
N LEU A 46 -4.94 8.03 -8.66
CA LEU A 46 -4.03 6.94 -8.29
C LEU A 46 -4.35 6.41 -6.90
N GLN A 47 -4.54 7.29 -5.93
CA GLN A 47 -4.86 6.87 -4.57
C GLN A 47 -6.17 6.09 -4.52
N ARG A 48 -7.17 6.50 -5.30
CA ARG A 48 -8.44 5.77 -5.39
C ARG A 48 -8.28 4.40 -6.06
N PHE A 49 -7.43 4.33 -7.07
CA PHE A 49 -7.13 3.05 -7.71
C PHE A 49 -6.41 2.11 -6.72
N LEU A 50 -5.45 2.62 -5.97
CA LEU A 50 -4.76 1.82 -4.97
C LEU A 50 -5.71 1.36 -3.87
N ALA A 51 -6.71 2.17 -3.52
CA ALA A 51 -7.75 1.75 -2.57
C ALA A 51 -8.58 0.59 -3.14
N GLU A 52 -8.90 0.62 -4.42
CA GLU A 52 -9.57 -0.51 -5.08
C GLU A 52 -8.73 -1.78 -4.97
N LEU A 53 -7.43 -1.68 -5.25
CA LEU A 53 -6.55 -2.82 -5.15
C LEU A 53 -6.48 -3.36 -3.71
N ASP A 54 -6.41 -2.45 -2.74
CA ASP A 54 -6.34 -2.83 -1.33
C ASP A 54 -7.58 -3.62 -0.90
N ASP A 55 -8.74 -3.24 -1.41
CA ASP A 55 -9.99 -3.95 -1.10
C ASP A 55 -10.07 -5.33 -1.76
N ARG A 56 -9.48 -5.49 -2.94
CA ARG A 56 -9.67 -6.69 -3.76
C ARG A 56 -8.53 -7.69 -3.69
N LEU A 57 -7.29 -7.21 -3.43
CA LEU A 57 -6.13 -8.10 -3.45
C LEU A 57 -6.03 -8.96 -2.20
N GLY A 58 -5.69 -10.23 -2.38
CA GLY A 58 -5.16 -11.04 -1.31
C GLY A 58 -3.64 -10.83 -1.27
N TYR A 59 -3.11 -10.35 -0.16
CA TYR A 59 -1.68 -10.09 -0.01
C TYR A 59 -1.27 -10.18 1.45
N ARG A 60 0.04 -10.26 1.70
CA ARG A 60 0.59 -10.38 3.06
C ARG A 60 0.98 -9.03 3.64
N ALA A 61 1.65 -8.20 2.86
CA ALA A 61 2.07 -6.89 3.31
C ALA A 61 2.14 -5.92 2.14
N TRP A 62 1.90 -4.66 2.42
CA TRP A 62 1.92 -3.56 1.47
C TRP A 62 2.91 -2.52 1.97
N PHE A 63 3.94 -2.23 1.17
CA PHE A 63 4.97 -1.24 1.47
C PHE A 63 4.76 -0.01 0.60
N PHE A 64 4.78 1.17 1.19
CA PHE A 64 4.61 2.40 0.43
C PHE A 64 5.53 3.50 0.96
N GLY A 65 5.85 4.48 0.11
CA GLY A 65 6.75 5.56 0.44
C GLY A 65 6.05 6.91 0.48
N HIS A 66 6.71 7.93 -0.09
CA HIS A 66 6.20 9.29 -0.28
C HIS A 66 6.12 10.13 1.00
N TYR A 67 5.68 9.59 2.13
CA TYR A 67 5.37 10.37 3.33
C TYR A 67 6.54 10.47 4.31
N HIS A 68 7.72 10.02 3.93
CA HIS A 68 8.96 10.16 4.69
C HIS A 68 8.85 9.72 6.14
N GLY A 69 8.51 8.47 6.35
CA GLY A 69 8.43 7.88 7.67
C GLY A 69 8.69 6.37 7.60
N ASP A 70 8.97 5.79 8.75
CA ASP A 70 9.27 4.36 8.85
C ASP A 70 8.42 3.79 9.97
N GLU A 71 7.24 3.27 9.63
CA GLU A 71 6.33 2.72 10.63
C GLU A 71 5.29 1.80 10.00
N TRP A 72 4.81 0.85 10.80
CA TRP A 72 3.62 0.10 10.44
C TRP A 72 2.40 0.95 10.72
N ARG A 73 1.52 1.08 9.73
CA ARG A 73 0.27 1.81 9.91
C ARG A 73 -0.82 0.91 10.47
N ASP A 74 -0.75 -0.37 10.16
CA ASP A 74 -1.64 -1.40 10.68
C ASP A 74 -0.93 -2.75 10.53
N ASP A 75 -1.66 -3.85 10.57
CA ASP A 75 -1.06 -5.17 10.52
C ASP A 75 -0.55 -5.57 9.13
N ARG A 76 -0.79 -4.78 8.09
CA ARG A 76 -0.40 -5.11 6.72
C ARG A 76 0.28 -3.99 5.96
N HIS A 77 0.13 -2.73 6.38
CA HIS A 77 0.62 -1.57 5.63
C HIS A 77 1.81 -0.95 6.34
N ARG A 78 2.93 -0.91 5.67
CA ARG A 78 4.18 -0.37 6.20
C ARG A 78 4.63 0.86 5.40
N LEU A 79 4.74 2.00 6.07
CA LEU A 79 5.37 3.19 5.50
C LEU A 79 6.88 3.02 5.62
N VAL A 80 7.60 3.21 4.52
CA VAL A 80 9.06 3.08 4.48
C VAL A 80 9.69 4.34 3.93
N TYR A 81 10.85 4.69 4.47
CA TYR A 81 11.62 5.84 4.03
C TYR A 81 13.12 5.51 4.06
N ARG A 82 13.65 5.21 5.21
CA ARG A 82 15.08 4.91 5.39
C ARG A 82 15.35 3.48 5.80
N ASP A 83 14.37 2.82 6.37
CA ASP A 83 14.54 1.45 6.82
C ASP A 83 14.68 0.47 5.69
N ILE A 84 15.50 -0.55 5.93
CA ILE A 84 15.54 -1.74 5.08
C ILE A 84 14.74 -2.81 5.80
N VAL A 85 13.65 -3.25 5.18
CA VAL A 85 12.74 -4.20 5.81
C VAL A 85 12.79 -5.52 5.04
N PRO A 86 13.23 -6.60 5.67
CA PRO A 86 13.20 -7.91 4.99
C PRO A 86 11.76 -8.33 4.74
N ILE A 87 11.44 -8.62 3.50
CA ILE A 87 10.06 -8.89 3.08
C ILE A 87 9.47 -10.10 3.80
N GLU A 88 10.21 -11.20 3.90
CA GLU A 88 9.70 -12.43 4.47
C GLU A 88 9.44 -12.35 5.97
N SER A 89 9.98 -11.35 6.65
CA SER A 89 9.76 -11.15 8.09
C SER A 89 9.06 -9.83 8.38
N ALA A 90 8.55 -9.15 7.37
CA ALA A 90 8.06 -7.78 7.52
C ALA A 90 6.64 -7.69 8.04
N ALA A 91 5.77 -8.64 7.73
CA ALA A 91 4.37 -8.56 8.12
C ALA A 91 4.21 -8.77 9.62
N PRO A 92 3.59 -7.83 10.36
CA PRO A 92 3.34 -8.01 11.79
C PRO A 92 2.47 -9.23 12.04
N GLY A 93 2.80 -9.98 13.08
CA GLY A 93 2.06 -11.20 13.40
C GLY A 93 2.37 -12.37 12.49
N SER A 94 3.24 -12.18 11.53
CA SER A 94 3.68 -13.24 10.63
C SER A 94 4.66 -14.15 11.36
N GLN A 95 4.60 -15.44 11.05
CA GLN A 95 5.45 -16.43 11.70
C GLN A 95 6.45 -17.02 10.70
N PHE A 96 7.03 -16.19 9.91
CA PHE A 96 8.02 -16.61 8.93
C PHE A 96 9.35 -16.99 9.54
#